data_1aedbb7eeaf2812fb1e825dc94205cf1
#
_entry.id   1aedbb7eeaf2812fb1e825dc94205cf1
#
_cell.length_a   1.000
_cell.length_b   1.000
_cell.length_c   1.000
_cell.angle_alpha   90.00
_cell.angle_beta   90.00
_cell.angle_gamma   90.00
#
_symmetry.space_group_name_H-M   'P 1'
#
loop_
_entity.id
_entity.type
_entity.pdbx_description
1 polymer ?
#
loop_
_entity_poly.entity_id
_entity_poly.type
_entity_poly.pdbx_seq_one_letter_code
_entity_poly.pdbx_strand_id
1 'polypeptide(L)'
;MLALPPPYRLRPMTVADIPAVLAVDRASFPTPATEQLFVNELTDNQLAHYQVLLRDAAGGETLVGFAGFWLIAGEIHISTIAVSPAERGRGRGEWLLLNLLLLACAL
;
A
#
# COMPACT_ATOMS: atom_id res chain seq x y z
N MET A 1 -0.42 9.66 10.11
CA MET A 1 -0.57 9.28 8.69
C MET A 1 -0.42 10.52 7.82
N LEU A 2 0.19 10.37 6.66
CA LEU A 2 0.42 11.49 5.74
C LEU A 2 -0.92 12.04 5.22
N ALA A 3 -1.10 13.36 5.28
CA ALA A 3 -2.27 14.02 4.71
C ALA A 3 -1.99 14.36 3.24
N LEU A 4 -2.87 13.95 2.35
CA LEU A 4 -2.70 14.14 0.91
C LEU A 4 -3.69 15.17 0.36
N PRO A 5 -3.35 15.82 -0.78
CA PRO A 5 -4.30 16.70 -1.44
C PRO A 5 -5.48 15.89 -2.01
N PRO A 6 -6.71 16.41 -1.93
CA PRO A 6 -7.84 15.76 -2.59
C PRO A 6 -7.56 15.55 -4.08
N PRO A 7 -8.05 14.49 -4.72
CA PRO A 7 -8.98 13.48 -4.21
C PRO A 7 -8.32 12.24 -3.60
N TYR A 8 -7.09 12.33 -3.14
CA TYR A 8 -6.32 11.20 -2.64
C TYR A 8 -6.38 11.07 -1.12
N ARG A 9 -6.33 9.83 -0.63
CA ARG A 9 -6.19 9.53 0.80
C ARG A 9 -5.50 8.19 1.01
N LEU A 10 -4.95 8.04 2.21
CA LEU A 10 -4.27 6.82 2.64
C LEU A 10 -5.05 6.21 3.81
N ARG A 11 -5.06 4.90 3.89
CA ARG A 11 -5.55 4.17 5.06
C ARG A 11 -4.89 2.80 5.17
N PRO A 12 -4.97 2.15 6.34
CA PRO A 12 -4.49 0.78 6.47
C PRO A 12 -5.21 -0.16 5.48
N MET A 13 -4.44 -1.11 4.94
CA MET A 13 -4.99 -2.16 4.07
C MET A 13 -5.83 -3.13 4.90
N THR A 14 -6.94 -3.57 4.33
CA THR A 14 -7.78 -4.61 4.91
C THR A 14 -7.86 -5.80 3.97
N VAL A 15 -8.37 -6.93 4.48
CA VAL A 15 -8.56 -8.14 3.66
C VAL A 15 -9.49 -7.84 2.47
N ALA A 16 -10.46 -6.96 2.64
CA ALA A 16 -11.38 -6.58 1.55
C ALA A 16 -10.66 -5.86 0.39
N ASP A 17 -9.48 -5.30 0.63
CA ASP A 17 -8.70 -4.61 -0.40
C ASP A 17 -7.93 -5.57 -1.31
N ILE A 18 -7.75 -6.82 -0.93
CA ILE A 18 -6.86 -7.75 -1.62
C ILE A 18 -7.15 -7.89 -3.11
N PRO A 19 -8.40 -8.01 -3.60
CA PRO A 19 -8.63 -8.10 -5.04
C PRO A 19 -8.08 -6.90 -5.81
N ALA A 20 -8.29 -5.69 -5.32
CA ALA A 20 -7.79 -4.46 -5.95
C ALA A 20 -6.27 -4.35 -5.83
N VAL A 21 -5.69 -4.75 -4.70
CA VAL A 21 -4.24 -4.79 -4.48
C VAL A 21 -3.58 -5.76 -5.47
N LEU A 22 -4.16 -6.94 -5.66
CA LEU A 22 -3.64 -7.92 -6.63
C LEU A 22 -3.63 -7.38 -8.05
N ALA A 23 -4.64 -6.60 -8.43
CA ALA A 23 -4.67 -5.98 -9.76
C ALA A 23 -3.50 -5.01 -9.97
N VAL A 24 -3.18 -4.19 -8.97
CA VAL A 24 -2.03 -3.29 -9.02
C VAL A 24 -0.72 -4.07 -9.02
N ASP A 25 -0.63 -5.11 -8.18
CA ASP A 25 0.55 -5.96 -8.08
C ASP A 25 0.88 -6.64 -9.41
N ARG A 26 -0.12 -7.22 -10.06
CA ARG A 26 0.04 -7.88 -11.37
C ARG A 26 0.48 -6.92 -12.46
N ALA A 27 0.04 -5.68 -12.41
CA ALA A 27 0.45 -4.65 -13.35
C ALA A 27 1.86 -4.11 -13.07
N SER A 28 2.44 -4.41 -11.91
CA SER A 28 3.68 -3.80 -11.44
C SER A 28 4.86 -4.76 -11.43
N PHE A 29 4.63 -6.05 -11.24
CA PHE A 29 5.71 -7.03 -11.04
C PHE A 29 5.59 -8.23 -11.97
N PRO A 30 6.73 -8.75 -12.50
CA PRO A 30 6.72 -9.91 -13.39
C PRO A 30 6.29 -11.20 -12.69
N THR A 31 6.55 -11.30 -11.37
CA THR A 31 6.10 -12.43 -10.56
C THR A 31 5.16 -11.88 -9.49
N PRO A 32 3.84 -11.86 -9.77
CA PRO A 32 2.90 -11.27 -8.84
C PRO A 32 2.73 -12.10 -7.57
N ALA A 33 2.40 -11.42 -6.49
CA ALA A 33 2.05 -12.06 -5.23
C ALA A 33 0.72 -12.82 -5.34
N THR A 34 0.50 -13.75 -4.43
CA THR A 34 -0.75 -14.50 -4.34
C THR A 34 -1.69 -13.86 -3.34
N GLU A 35 -2.98 -14.16 -3.47
CA GLU A 35 -3.96 -13.76 -2.47
C GLU A 35 -3.56 -14.26 -1.08
N GLN A 36 -3.12 -15.50 -0.97
CA GLN A 36 -2.73 -16.10 0.30
C GLN A 36 -1.57 -15.34 0.96
N LEU A 37 -0.62 -14.83 0.19
CA LEU A 37 0.47 -14.04 0.74
C LEU A 37 -0.08 -12.81 1.46
N PHE A 38 -0.98 -12.07 0.83
CA PHE A 38 -1.56 -10.88 1.45
C PHE A 38 -2.45 -11.21 2.64
N VAL A 39 -3.22 -12.28 2.57
CA VAL A 39 -4.01 -12.75 3.73
C VAL A 39 -3.08 -13.01 4.92
N ASN A 40 -1.98 -13.74 4.70
CA ASN A 40 -1.03 -14.06 5.77
C ASN A 40 -0.36 -12.81 6.31
N GLU A 41 0.02 -11.87 5.44
CA GLU A 41 0.65 -10.61 5.86
C GLU A 41 -0.29 -9.77 6.73
N LEU A 42 -1.58 -9.74 6.41
CA LEU A 42 -2.55 -8.92 7.13
C LEU A 42 -3.07 -9.58 8.41
N THR A 43 -3.12 -10.91 8.46
CA THR A 43 -3.74 -11.62 9.59
C THR A 43 -2.74 -12.28 10.52
N ASP A 44 -1.63 -12.79 10.00
CA ASP A 44 -0.70 -13.63 10.75
C ASP A 44 0.64 -12.95 11.03
N ASN A 45 1.10 -12.03 10.18
CA ASN A 45 2.38 -11.38 10.34
C ASN A 45 2.23 -10.09 11.16
N GLN A 46 2.51 -10.17 12.47
CA GLN A 46 2.42 -9.03 13.37
C GLN A 46 3.49 -7.97 13.12
N LEU A 47 4.54 -8.28 12.36
CA LEU A 47 5.60 -7.33 12.01
C LEU A 47 5.25 -6.52 10.78
N ALA A 48 4.22 -6.92 10.03
CA ALA A 48 3.84 -6.31 8.77
C ALA A 48 2.86 -5.15 8.97
N HIS A 49 3.09 -4.08 8.21
CA HIS A 49 2.23 -2.90 8.16
C HIS A 49 1.99 -2.53 6.71
N TYR A 50 0.74 -2.57 6.27
CA TYR A 50 0.36 -2.28 4.89
C TYR A 50 -0.61 -1.11 4.81
N GLN A 51 -0.42 -0.27 3.80
CA GLN A 51 -1.25 0.91 3.53
C GLN A 51 -1.71 0.89 2.08
N VAL A 52 -2.90 1.42 1.83
CA VAL A 52 -3.42 1.60 0.47
C VAL A 52 -3.59 3.08 0.17
N LEU A 53 -3.33 3.43 -1.10
CA LEU A 53 -3.57 4.76 -1.65
C LEU A 53 -4.87 4.70 -2.45
N LEU A 54 -5.79 5.57 -2.09
CA LEU A 54 -7.11 5.64 -2.68
C LEU A 54 -7.30 6.97 -3.39
N ARG A 55 -8.05 6.94 -4.48
CA ARG A 55 -8.51 8.12 -5.20
C ARG A 55 -10.03 8.15 -5.18
N ASP A 56 -10.59 9.19 -4.60
CA ASP A 56 -12.05 9.37 -4.57
C ASP A 56 -12.55 9.94 -5.88
N ALA A 57 -13.69 9.44 -6.34
CA ALA A 57 -14.37 9.91 -7.55
C ALA A 57 -15.88 9.83 -7.34
N ALA A 58 -16.65 10.42 -8.27
CA ALA A 58 -18.11 10.46 -8.18
C ALA A 58 -18.76 9.08 -8.07
N GLY A 59 -18.14 8.05 -8.65
CA GLY A 59 -18.64 6.68 -8.61
C GLY A 59 -18.11 5.84 -7.43
N GLY A 60 -17.38 6.46 -6.49
CA GLY A 60 -16.76 5.78 -5.38
C GLY A 60 -15.24 5.94 -5.36
N GLU A 61 -14.56 5.14 -4.54
CA GLU A 61 -13.11 5.18 -4.44
C GLU A 61 -12.46 4.12 -5.32
N THR A 62 -11.25 4.42 -5.80
CA THR A 62 -10.40 3.49 -6.56
C THR A 62 -9.09 3.31 -5.84
N LEU A 63 -8.67 2.07 -5.62
CA LEU A 63 -7.36 1.78 -5.08
C LEU A 63 -6.34 1.92 -6.19
N VAL A 64 -5.40 2.86 -6.04
CA VAL A 64 -4.42 3.20 -7.08
C VAL A 64 -2.98 2.88 -6.68
N GLY A 65 -2.76 2.42 -5.47
CA GLY A 65 -1.44 2.02 -5.02
C GLY A 65 -1.48 1.37 -3.65
N PHE A 66 -0.38 0.72 -3.29
CA PHE A 66 -0.23 0.14 -1.96
C PHE A 66 1.25 0.02 -1.61
N ALA A 67 1.51 -0.11 -0.33
CA ALA A 67 2.87 -0.32 0.17
C ALA A 67 2.83 -1.07 1.49
N GLY A 68 3.89 -1.79 1.78
CA GLY A 68 4.04 -2.51 3.03
C GLY A 68 5.48 -2.50 3.52
N PHE A 69 5.64 -2.61 4.82
CA PHE A 69 6.94 -2.80 5.45
C PHE A 69 6.82 -3.75 6.63
N TRP A 70 7.95 -4.33 7.00
CA TRP A 70 8.11 -5.08 8.25
C TRP A 70 8.96 -4.26 9.20
N LEU A 71 8.55 -4.20 10.46
CA LEU A 71 9.36 -3.61 11.51
C LEU A 71 10.01 -4.74 12.30
N ILE A 72 11.33 -4.91 12.15
CA ILE A 72 12.10 -6.00 12.75
C ILE A 72 13.23 -5.41 13.58
N ALA A 73 13.19 -5.63 14.89
CA ALA A 73 14.24 -5.18 15.83
C ALA A 73 14.62 -3.69 15.65
N GLY A 74 13.61 -2.83 15.41
CA GLY A 74 13.81 -1.40 15.21
C GLY A 74 14.20 -1.00 13.78
N GLU A 75 14.31 -1.96 12.86
CA GLU A 75 14.64 -1.71 11.46
C GLU A 75 13.41 -1.80 10.58
N ILE A 76 13.33 -0.89 9.60
CA ILE A 76 12.26 -0.88 8.60
C ILE A 76 12.72 -1.68 7.39
N HIS A 77 11.96 -2.72 7.06
CA HIS A 77 12.17 -3.53 5.87
C HIS A 77 11.01 -3.32 4.92
N ILE A 78 11.19 -2.55 3.86
CA ILE A 78 10.14 -2.31 2.88
C ILE A 78 9.94 -3.58 2.06
N SER A 79 8.74 -4.17 2.15
CA SER A 79 8.43 -5.40 1.43
C SER A 79 7.94 -5.13 0.02
N THR A 80 7.17 -4.05 -0.19
CA THR A 80 6.64 -3.72 -1.51
C THR A 80 6.16 -2.28 -1.57
N ILE A 81 6.24 -1.67 -2.75
CA ILE A 81 5.60 -0.40 -3.10
C ILE A 81 5.16 -0.53 -4.55
N ALA A 82 3.90 -0.26 -4.84
CA ALA A 82 3.37 -0.32 -6.20
C ALA A 82 2.28 0.73 -6.42
N VAL A 83 2.28 1.30 -7.62
CA VAL A 83 1.31 2.31 -8.06
C VAL A 83 0.71 1.84 -9.39
N SER A 84 -0.59 1.98 -9.56
CA SER A 84 -1.24 1.59 -10.80
C SER A 84 -0.67 2.36 -12.00
N PRO A 85 -0.64 1.76 -13.21
CA PRO A 85 -0.03 2.40 -14.37
C PRO A 85 -0.56 3.80 -14.68
N ALA A 86 -1.86 4.03 -14.47
CA ALA A 86 -2.51 5.31 -14.75
C ALA A 86 -2.02 6.44 -13.83
N GLU A 87 -1.47 6.11 -12.67
CA GLU A 87 -1.02 7.08 -11.66
C GLU A 87 0.51 7.21 -11.58
N ARG A 88 1.26 6.46 -12.39
CA ARG A 88 2.73 6.51 -12.38
C ARG A 88 3.26 7.81 -12.95
N GLY A 89 4.48 8.18 -12.52
CA GLY A 89 5.14 9.39 -12.97
C GLY A 89 4.63 10.68 -12.35
N ARG A 90 3.85 10.58 -11.27
CA ARG A 90 3.25 11.73 -10.59
C ARG A 90 3.66 11.85 -9.10
N GLY A 91 4.70 11.11 -8.68
CA GLY A 91 5.16 11.14 -7.30
C GLY A 91 4.33 10.35 -6.30
N ARG A 92 3.43 9.46 -6.76
CA ARG A 92 2.57 8.68 -5.87
C ARG A 92 3.35 7.64 -5.06
N GLY A 93 4.39 7.06 -5.65
CA GLY A 93 5.28 6.15 -4.94
C GLY A 93 6.00 6.85 -3.78
N GLU A 94 6.38 8.11 -3.96
CA GLU A 94 6.98 8.92 -2.89
C GLU A 94 6.00 9.16 -1.75
N TRP A 95 4.73 9.41 -2.04
CA TRP A 95 3.70 9.54 -1.01
C TRP A 95 3.59 8.27 -0.15
N LEU A 96 3.57 7.11 -0.82
CA LEU A 96 3.51 5.83 -0.13
C LEU A 96 4.75 5.63 0.74
N LEU A 97 5.93 5.89 0.21
CA LEU A 97 7.18 5.76 0.97
C LEU A 97 7.21 6.70 2.19
N LEU A 98 6.88 7.97 2.00
CA LEU A 98 6.84 8.94 3.09
C LEU A 98 5.86 8.54 4.17
N ASN A 99 4.67 8.03 3.78
CA ASN A 99 3.68 7.55 4.73
C ASN A 99 4.21 6.38 5.55
N LEU A 100 4.90 5.42 4.92
CA LEU A 100 5.50 4.29 5.63
C LEU A 100 6.53 4.77 6.66
N LEU A 101 7.37 5.73 6.28
CA LEU A 101 8.39 6.27 7.18
C LEU A 101 7.76 6.99 8.38
N LEU A 102 6.70 7.76 8.15
CA LEU A 102 5.98 8.43 9.22
C LEU A 102 5.33 7.44 10.18
N LEU A 103 4.71 6.39 9.64
CA LEU A 103 4.10 5.34 10.47
C LEU A 103 5.15 4.60 11.29
N ALA A 104 6.28 4.26 10.68
CA ALA A 104 7.35 3.56 11.37
C ALA A 104 7.93 4.38 12.52
N CYS A 105 8.03 5.70 12.37
CA CYS A 105 8.48 6.58 13.45
C CYS A 105 7.50 6.65 14.62
N ALA A 106 6.24 6.31 14.41
CA ALA A 106 5.20 6.30 15.44
C ALA A 106 5.09 4.97 16.19
N LEU A 107 5.79 3.94 15.73
CA LEU A 107 5.73 2.60 16.31
C LEU A 107 6.80 2.35 17.36
#